data_773cf28dc55ff9cddf6fa7d16e79be9d
#
_entry.id   773cf28dc55ff9cddf6fa7d16e79be9d
#
_cell.length_a   1.000
_cell.length_b   1.000
_cell.length_c   1.000
_cell.angle_alpha   90.00
_cell.angle_beta   90.00
_cell.angle_gamma   90.00
#
_symmetry.space_group_name_H-M   'P 1'
#
loop_
_entity.id
_entity.type
_entity.pdbx_description
1 polymer ?
#
loop_
_entity_poly.entity_id
_entity_poly.type
_entity_poly.pdbx_seq_one_letter_code
_entity_poly.pdbx_strand_id
1 'polypeptide(L)'
;MNSIEVRIKKPDWLKVPLPCGDDYFHLKNKLAKKGLPTICQSARCPNITECWNHNQATFLIMGAVCTRDCRFCSVPTGTPAALDEDEDQKVWQMAEMMNLTYLVITSVTRDDLPDKGSGHFAKVIRLLKINRPQMKVEVLVPDFSGSSRYLDSVLQAAPDVLAHNVETVPALYPAVNRQAGAYRHSLQILEYGKKKGWLTKTGLMLGLGETPTEIGELFGVLKSIGVDILTIGQYLQPDKSCVPVGKYYTPNEFAALKKYASTFGFSGIESGPFVRSSYHAEQLFKAVVN
;
A
#
# COMPACT_ATOMS: atom_id res chain seq x y z
N MET A 1 32.01 -19.84 2.23
CA MET A 1 32.20 -19.01 3.44
C MET A 1 30.81 -18.58 3.88
N ASN A 2 30.30 -19.17 4.98
CA ASN A 2 29.04 -18.73 5.56
C ASN A 2 29.26 -17.36 6.23
N SER A 3 28.88 -16.28 5.56
CA SER A 3 28.77 -14.99 6.21
C SER A 3 27.71 -15.10 7.30
N ILE A 4 28.12 -14.94 8.56
CA ILE A 4 27.21 -14.81 9.70
C ILE A 4 26.40 -13.54 9.43
N GLU A 5 25.16 -13.71 9.00
CA GLU A 5 24.19 -12.62 8.84
C GLU A 5 23.92 -12.02 10.23
N VAL A 6 24.57 -10.91 10.56
CA VAL A 6 24.35 -10.20 11.82
C VAL A 6 22.94 -9.62 11.80
N ARG A 7 22.01 -10.31 12.42
CA ARG A 7 20.64 -9.80 12.57
C ARG A 7 20.63 -8.65 13.57
N ILE A 8 20.30 -7.48 13.08
CA ILE A 8 20.08 -6.30 13.93
C ILE A 8 18.88 -6.56 14.83
N LYS A 9 19.07 -6.42 16.15
CA LYS A 9 17.98 -6.61 17.13
C LYS A 9 16.91 -5.54 16.92
N LYS A 10 15.64 -5.97 16.84
CA LYS A 10 14.49 -5.06 16.78
C LYS A 10 14.46 -4.16 18.03
N PRO A 11 14.49 -2.82 17.88
CA PRO A 11 14.51 -1.90 19.02
C PRO A 11 13.15 -1.81 19.74
N ASP A 12 13.18 -1.29 20.97
CA ASP A 12 11.99 -1.26 21.84
C ASP A 12 10.84 -0.39 21.28
N TRP A 13 11.14 0.68 20.58
CA TRP A 13 10.12 1.56 19.97
C TRP A 13 9.35 0.90 18.79
N LEU A 14 9.78 -0.27 18.33
CA LEU A 14 9.05 -1.07 17.33
C LEU A 14 8.25 -2.20 17.94
N LYS A 15 8.17 -2.30 19.26
CA LYS A 15 7.29 -3.26 19.91
C LYS A 15 5.84 -2.82 19.75
N VAL A 16 4.99 -3.74 19.33
CA VAL A 16 3.54 -3.54 19.24
C VAL A 16 2.85 -4.45 20.24
N PRO A 17 1.71 -4.03 20.82
CA PRO A 17 0.91 -4.89 21.67
C PRO A 17 0.38 -6.09 20.88
N LEU A 18 0.14 -7.19 21.57
CA LEU A 18 -0.56 -8.33 20.97
C LEU A 18 -1.98 -7.92 20.58
N PRO A 19 -2.55 -8.55 19.54
CA PRO A 19 -3.93 -8.29 19.14
C PRO A 19 -4.90 -8.50 20.29
N CYS A 20 -5.64 -7.45 20.63
CA CYS A 20 -6.59 -7.42 21.73
C CYS A 20 -7.74 -6.43 21.44
N GLY A 21 -8.81 -6.51 22.23
CA GLY A 21 -10.00 -5.67 22.10
C GLY A 21 -11.16 -6.38 21.40
N ASP A 22 -12.37 -6.12 21.88
CA ASP A 22 -13.59 -6.76 21.36
C ASP A 22 -13.85 -6.37 19.91
N ASP A 23 -13.64 -5.11 19.54
CA ASP A 23 -13.82 -4.61 18.18
C ASP A 23 -12.86 -5.28 17.19
N TYR A 24 -11.60 -5.52 17.59
CA TYR A 24 -10.65 -6.29 16.79
C TYR A 24 -11.18 -7.69 16.47
N PHE A 25 -11.61 -8.45 17.48
CA PHE A 25 -12.11 -9.82 17.28
C PHE A 25 -13.43 -9.84 16.53
N HIS A 26 -14.28 -8.85 16.77
CA HIS A 26 -15.55 -8.70 16.07
C HIS A 26 -15.34 -8.47 14.57
N LEU A 27 -14.46 -7.54 14.20
CA LEU A 27 -14.11 -7.27 12.80
C LEU A 27 -13.44 -8.48 12.16
N LYS A 28 -12.48 -9.13 12.85
CA LYS A 28 -11.85 -10.36 12.37
C LYS A 28 -12.86 -11.44 12.01
N ASN A 29 -13.85 -11.66 12.87
CA ASN A 29 -14.87 -12.67 12.64
C ASN A 29 -15.80 -12.30 11.47
N LYS A 30 -16.17 -11.02 11.33
CA LYS A 30 -16.96 -10.52 10.20
C LYS A 30 -16.26 -10.74 8.86
N LEU A 31 -14.98 -10.36 8.78
CA LEU A 31 -14.14 -10.54 7.58
C LEU A 31 -14.03 -12.02 7.21
N ALA A 32 -13.76 -12.89 8.20
CA ALA A 32 -13.65 -14.33 7.98
C ALA A 32 -14.96 -14.95 7.47
N LYS A 33 -16.11 -14.56 8.05
CA LYS A 33 -17.44 -15.04 7.60
C LYS A 33 -17.78 -14.62 6.17
N LYS A 34 -17.28 -13.46 5.71
CA LYS A 34 -17.47 -12.98 4.34
C LYS A 34 -16.43 -13.54 3.36
N GLY A 35 -15.39 -14.22 3.85
CA GLY A 35 -14.28 -14.68 3.01
C GLY A 35 -13.51 -13.54 2.35
N LEU A 36 -13.53 -12.34 2.95
CA LEU A 36 -12.86 -11.16 2.40
C LEU A 36 -11.47 -10.98 3.05
N PRO A 37 -10.39 -11.17 2.29
CA PRO A 37 -9.05 -10.97 2.82
C PRO A 37 -8.73 -9.49 3.02
N THR A 38 -7.78 -9.22 3.92
CA THR A 38 -7.23 -7.88 4.14
C THR A 38 -5.72 -7.91 4.00
N ILE A 39 -5.15 -6.83 3.45
CA ILE A 39 -3.69 -6.67 3.44
C ILE A 39 -3.13 -6.55 4.86
N CYS A 40 -3.94 -6.09 5.82
CA CYS A 40 -3.56 -6.02 7.23
C CYS A 40 -3.13 -7.37 7.79
N GLN A 41 -3.84 -8.44 7.43
CA GLN A 41 -3.50 -9.82 7.80
C GLN A 41 -2.38 -10.38 6.92
N SER A 42 -2.54 -10.29 5.60
CA SER A 42 -1.60 -10.88 4.64
C SER A 42 -0.20 -10.28 4.73
N ALA A 43 -0.08 -8.97 5.01
CA ALA A 43 1.20 -8.28 5.20
C ALA A 43 1.67 -8.27 6.66
N ARG A 44 1.00 -8.95 7.59
CA ARG A 44 1.34 -8.95 9.03
C ARG A 44 1.55 -7.53 9.57
N CYS A 45 0.59 -6.65 9.25
CA CYS A 45 0.70 -5.22 9.56
C CYS A 45 0.81 -4.97 11.06
N PRO A 46 1.80 -4.18 11.54
CA PRO A 46 1.95 -3.89 12.96
C PRO A 46 0.80 -3.08 13.54
N ASN A 47 0.06 -2.35 12.70
CA ASN A 47 -1.03 -1.47 13.12
C ASN A 47 -2.39 -2.18 13.17
N ILE A 48 -2.44 -3.49 12.90
CA ILE A 48 -3.70 -4.22 12.73
C ILE A 48 -4.63 -4.08 13.94
N THR A 49 -4.08 -4.14 15.15
CA THR A 49 -4.85 -4.03 16.40
C THR A 49 -5.45 -2.63 16.54
N GLU A 50 -4.65 -1.60 16.36
CA GLU A 50 -5.10 -0.20 16.42
C GLU A 50 -6.16 0.08 15.36
N CYS A 51 -5.86 -0.19 14.08
CA CYS A 51 -6.78 0.08 12.99
C CYS A 51 -8.10 -0.66 13.14
N TRP A 52 -8.07 -1.94 13.52
CA TRP A 52 -9.28 -2.74 13.63
C TRP A 52 -10.14 -2.37 14.84
N ASN A 53 -9.54 -1.94 15.95
CA ASN A 53 -10.28 -1.36 17.08
C ASN A 53 -10.90 0.00 16.72
N HIS A 54 -10.42 0.69 15.69
CA HIS A 54 -11.03 1.90 15.13
C HIS A 54 -11.89 1.62 13.89
N ASN A 55 -12.28 0.36 13.68
CA ASN A 55 -13.11 -0.07 12.56
C ASN A 55 -12.54 0.31 11.18
N GLN A 56 -11.19 0.28 11.04
CA GLN A 56 -10.48 0.59 9.81
C GLN A 56 -9.77 -0.67 9.29
N ALA A 57 -9.95 -0.98 8.01
CA ALA A 57 -9.27 -2.08 7.33
C ALA A 57 -8.96 -1.70 5.88
N THR A 58 -7.89 -2.26 5.33
CA THR A 58 -7.59 -2.19 3.89
C THR A 58 -7.94 -3.52 3.26
N PHE A 59 -8.90 -3.52 2.35
CA PHE A 59 -9.35 -4.74 1.70
C PHE A 59 -8.37 -5.17 0.63
N LEU A 60 -8.12 -6.47 0.58
CA LEU A 60 -7.28 -7.11 -0.43
C LEU A 60 -8.20 -7.83 -1.41
N ILE A 61 -8.26 -7.36 -2.64
CA ILE A 61 -9.11 -7.96 -3.68
C ILE A 61 -8.31 -8.87 -4.62
N MET A 62 -9.02 -9.68 -5.38
CA MET A 62 -8.49 -10.66 -6.34
C MET A 62 -7.77 -11.84 -5.68
N GLY A 63 -8.17 -12.16 -4.43
CA GLY A 63 -7.64 -13.28 -3.67
C GLY A 63 -6.43 -12.94 -2.81
N ALA A 64 -5.73 -13.98 -2.33
CA ALA A 64 -4.63 -13.86 -1.36
C ALA A 64 -3.30 -14.45 -1.87
N VAL A 65 -3.19 -14.79 -3.16
CA VAL A 65 -1.97 -15.32 -3.81
C VAL A 65 -1.56 -14.37 -4.92
N CYS A 66 -0.30 -13.92 -4.90
CA CYS A 66 0.26 -12.97 -5.86
C CYS A 66 1.05 -13.69 -6.95
N THR A 67 1.02 -13.18 -8.18
CA THR A 67 1.87 -13.69 -9.27
C THR A 67 3.33 -13.22 -9.18
N ARG A 68 3.65 -12.29 -8.26
CA ARG A 68 5.00 -11.74 -8.07
C ARG A 68 5.57 -12.11 -6.71
N ASP A 69 6.90 -12.27 -6.68
CA ASP A 69 7.68 -12.64 -5.51
C ASP A 69 8.57 -11.49 -5.03
N CYS A 70 7.95 -10.42 -4.54
CA CYS A 70 8.69 -9.29 -3.98
C CYS A 70 9.24 -9.66 -2.60
N ARG A 71 10.58 -9.65 -2.42
CA ARG A 71 11.26 -10.14 -1.21
C ARG A 71 11.10 -9.29 0.05
N PHE A 72 10.27 -8.27 0.02
CA PHE A 72 9.82 -7.52 1.21
C PHE A 72 8.40 -7.88 1.64
N CYS A 73 7.67 -8.66 0.84
CA CYS A 73 6.24 -8.92 1.00
C CYS A 73 6.00 -10.30 1.61
N SER A 74 4.99 -10.43 2.48
CA SER A 74 4.58 -11.72 3.05
C SER A 74 3.36 -12.34 2.38
N VAL A 75 2.81 -11.69 1.35
CA VAL A 75 1.73 -12.27 0.56
C VAL A 75 2.27 -13.50 -0.18
N PRO A 76 1.62 -14.65 -0.10
CA PRO A 76 2.06 -15.87 -0.79
C PRO A 76 2.18 -15.67 -2.30
N THR A 77 3.26 -16.18 -2.88
CA THR A 77 3.48 -16.19 -4.33
C THR A 77 3.06 -17.53 -4.92
N GLY A 78 2.45 -17.49 -6.11
CA GLY A 78 2.03 -18.72 -6.79
C GLY A 78 1.04 -18.45 -7.91
N THR A 79 0.27 -19.48 -8.24
CA THR A 79 -0.83 -19.39 -9.19
C THR A 79 -2.11 -19.01 -8.46
N PRO A 80 -2.65 -17.80 -8.67
CA PRO A 80 -3.90 -17.40 -8.04
C PRO A 80 -5.09 -18.22 -8.56
N ALA A 81 -6.10 -18.38 -7.71
CA ALA A 81 -7.39 -18.93 -8.13
C ALA A 81 -8.13 -17.99 -9.10
N ALA A 82 -9.19 -18.48 -9.72
CA ALA A 82 -10.12 -17.66 -10.49
C ALA A 82 -10.65 -16.49 -9.63
N LEU A 83 -11.03 -15.40 -10.28
CA LEU A 83 -11.65 -14.27 -9.58
C LEU A 83 -12.98 -14.71 -8.98
N ASP A 84 -13.24 -14.24 -7.77
CA ASP A 84 -14.55 -14.38 -7.13
C ASP A 84 -15.51 -13.38 -7.79
N GLU A 85 -16.53 -13.87 -8.48
CA GLU A 85 -17.48 -13.05 -9.22
C GLU A 85 -18.29 -12.12 -8.30
N ASP A 86 -18.45 -12.48 -7.03
CA ASP A 86 -19.19 -11.73 -6.02
C ASP A 86 -18.30 -10.88 -5.08
N GLU A 87 -17.00 -10.79 -5.36
CA GLU A 87 -16.07 -10.07 -4.47
C GLU A 87 -16.44 -8.60 -4.31
N ASP A 88 -16.92 -7.93 -5.36
CA ASP A 88 -17.40 -6.55 -5.31
C ASP A 88 -18.58 -6.38 -4.34
N GLN A 89 -19.53 -7.34 -4.35
CA GLN A 89 -20.66 -7.35 -3.41
C GLN A 89 -20.19 -7.58 -1.97
N LYS A 90 -19.20 -8.47 -1.77
CA LYS A 90 -18.63 -8.72 -0.44
C LYS A 90 -17.93 -7.48 0.11
N VAL A 91 -17.16 -6.78 -0.74
CA VAL A 91 -16.50 -5.51 -0.41
C VAL A 91 -17.54 -4.45 -0.03
N TRP A 92 -18.58 -4.27 -0.86
CA TRP A 92 -19.67 -3.34 -0.59
C TRP A 92 -20.37 -3.65 0.74
N GLN A 93 -20.82 -4.88 0.94
CA GLN A 93 -21.52 -5.29 2.16
C GLN A 93 -20.64 -5.09 3.41
N MET A 94 -19.35 -5.31 3.29
CA MET A 94 -18.42 -5.10 4.40
C MET A 94 -18.22 -3.62 4.69
N ALA A 95 -18.07 -2.78 3.66
CA ALA A 95 -17.97 -1.33 3.79
C ALA A 95 -19.22 -0.72 4.44
N GLU A 96 -20.40 -1.21 4.07
CA GLU A 96 -21.70 -0.83 4.67
C GLU A 96 -21.80 -1.25 6.13
N MET A 97 -21.47 -2.52 6.44
CA MET A 97 -21.50 -3.06 7.79
C MET A 97 -20.53 -2.34 8.74
N MET A 98 -19.41 -1.86 8.23
CA MET A 98 -18.43 -1.05 8.94
C MET A 98 -18.77 0.44 8.96
N ASN A 99 -19.84 0.86 8.26
CA ASN A 99 -20.24 2.25 8.07
C ASN A 99 -19.07 3.17 7.63
N LEU A 100 -18.27 2.71 6.66
CA LEU A 100 -17.08 3.44 6.22
C LEU A 100 -17.44 4.70 5.44
N THR A 101 -16.73 5.78 5.71
CA THR A 101 -16.76 7.04 4.94
C THR A 101 -15.57 7.15 4.00
N TYR A 102 -14.52 6.39 4.29
CA TYR A 102 -13.28 6.29 3.51
C TYR A 102 -12.85 4.83 3.45
N LEU A 103 -12.58 4.35 2.24
CA LEU A 103 -12.17 2.96 2.02
C LEU A 103 -10.89 2.90 1.22
N VAL A 104 -9.90 2.14 1.72
CA VAL A 104 -8.69 1.78 0.96
C VAL A 104 -8.82 0.37 0.45
N ILE A 105 -8.63 0.20 -0.85
CA ILE A 105 -8.63 -1.08 -1.55
C ILE A 105 -7.26 -1.30 -2.18
N THR A 106 -6.72 -2.49 -1.99
CA THR A 106 -5.52 -2.94 -2.70
C THR A 106 -5.73 -4.35 -3.27
N SER A 107 -4.80 -4.83 -4.05
CA SER A 107 -4.87 -6.17 -4.61
C SER A 107 -3.55 -6.92 -4.52
N VAL A 108 -3.61 -8.22 -4.71
CA VAL A 108 -2.46 -8.99 -5.21
C VAL A 108 -2.19 -8.61 -6.66
N THR A 109 -0.96 -8.81 -7.15
CA THR A 109 -0.70 -8.68 -8.60
C THR A 109 -1.26 -9.90 -9.33
N ARG A 110 -1.91 -9.65 -10.45
CA ARG A 110 -2.57 -10.65 -11.31
C ARG A 110 -2.05 -10.54 -12.73
N ASP A 111 -0.72 -10.77 -12.91
CA ASP A 111 -0.10 -10.76 -14.24
C ASP A 111 -0.63 -11.89 -15.16
N ASP A 112 -1.32 -12.87 -14.58
CA ASP A 112 -2.02 -13.96 -15.23
C ASP A 112 -3.30 -13.52 -15.96
N LEU A 113 -3.91 -12.40 -15.56
CA LEU A 113 -5.12 -11.88 -16.20
C LEU A 113 -4.79 -11.02 -17.43
N PRO A 114 -5.62 -11.08 -18.49
CA PRO A 114 -5.40 -10.29 -19.71
C PRO A 114 -5.35 -8.78 -19.49
N ASP A 115 -6.11 -8.29 -18.51
CA ASP A 115 -6.20 -6.87 -18.12
C ASP A 115 -5.46 -6.57 -16.82
N LYS A 116 -4.71 -7.54 -16.28
CA LYS A 116 -3.98 -7.47 -15.01
C LYS A 116 -4.85 -7.09 -13.81
N GLY A 117 -6.17 -7.36 -13.92
CA GLY A 117 -7.15 -7.10 -12.87
C GLY A 117 -7.70 -5.67 -12.84
N SER A 118 -7.39 -4.85 -13.82
CA SER A 118 -7.89 -3.45 -13.88
C SER A 118 -9.41 -3.36 -13.97
N GLY A 119 -10.05 -4.26 -14.72
CA GLY A 119 -11.51 -4.36 -14.82
C GLY A 119 -12.15 -4.73 -13.49
N HIS A 120 -11.50 -5.58 -12.70
CA HIS A 120 -12.02 -5.97 -11.38
C HIS A 120 -11.95 -4.80 -10.38
N PHE A 121 -10.85 -4.03 -10.36
CA PHE A 121 -10.81 -2.76 -9.63
C PHE A 121 -11.96 -1.84 -10.02
N ALA A 122 -12.17 -1.66 -11.33
CA ALA A 122 -13.23 -0.79 -11.83
C ALA A 122 -14.63 -1.28 -11.41
N LYS A 123 -14.88 -2.60 -11.42
CA LYS A 123 -16.13 -3.21 -10.96
C LYS A 123 -16.42 -2.86 -9.49
N VAL A 124 -15.42 -3.08 -8.61
CA VAL A 124 -15.54 -2.80 -7.17
C VAL A 124 -15.77 -1.30 -6.92
N ILE A 125 -14.98 -0.42 -7.54
CA ILE A 125 -15.12 1.04 -7.35
C ILE A 125 -16.49 1.52 -7.79
N ARG A 126 -16.98 1.11 -8.98
CA ARG A 126 -18.29 1.52 -9.49
C ARG A 126 -19.41 1.11 -8.56
N LEU A 127 -19.39 -0.12 -8.04
CA LEU A 127 -20.41 -0.59 -7.11
C LEU A 127 -20.45 0.26 -5.84
N LEU A 128 -19.27 0.58 -5.27
CA LEU A 128 -19.15 1.45 -4.10
C LEU A 128 -19.69 2.85 -4.38
N LYS A 129 -19.32 3.45 -5.51
CA LYS A 129 -19.74 4.80 -5.89
C LYS A 129 -21.24 4.89 -6.22
N ILE A 130 -21.82 3.85 -6.81
CA ILE A 130 -23.29 3.79 -7.09
C ILE A 130 -24.06 3.73 -5.78
N ASN A 131 -23.68 2.84 -4.87
CA ASN A 131 -24.45 2.62 -3.63
C ASN A 131 -24.16 3.68 -2.56
N ARG A 132 -22.98 4.30 -2.58
CA ARG A 132 -22.56 5.29 -1.58
C ARG A 132 -21.70 6.39 -2.21
N PRO A 133 -22.30 7.32 -2.98
CA PRO A 133 -21.57 8.34 -3.75
C PRO A 133 -20.66 9.23 -2.91
N GLN A 134 -20.98 9.41 -1.63
CA GLN A 134 -20.18 10.24 -0.71
C GLN A 134 -18.95 9.52 -0.16
N MET A 135 -18.91 8.18 -0.23
CA MET A 135 -17.75 7.42 0.25
C MET A 135 -16.52 7.74 -0.59
N LYS A 136 -15.42 8.05 0.10
CA LYS A 136 -14.13 8.24 -0.55
C LYS A 136 -13.44 6.90 -0.75
N VAL A 137 -12.92 6.68 -1.95
CA VAL A 137 -12.27 5.43 -2.33
C VAL A 137 -10.84 5.71 -2.76
N GLU A 138 -9.89 5.22 -1.98
CA GLU A 138 -8.47 5.17 -2.33
C GLU A 138 -8.15 3.79 -2.89
N VAL A 139 -7.48 3.74 -4.03
CA VAL A 139 -7.03 2.49 -4.63
C VAL A 139 -5.52 2.42 -4.69
N LEU A 140 -4.93 1.41 -4.04
CA LEU A 140 -3.52 1.09 -4.15
C LEU A 140 -3.35 0.00 -5.22
N VAL A 141 -3.03 0.44 -6.43
CA VAL A 141 -2.96 -0.42 -7.61
C VAL A 141 -1.56 -1.01 -7.84
N PRO A 142 -1.43 -2.16 -8.52
CA PRO A 142 -0.15 -2.65 -9.05
C PRO A 142 0.34 -1.74 -10.18
N ASP A 143 1.56 -1.97 -10.67
CA ASP A 143 2.16 -1.16 -11.73
C ASP A 143 1.56 -1.44 -13.13
N PHE A 144 0.67 -2.39 -13.29
CA PHE A 144 0.06 -2.80 -14.56
C PHE A 144 1.07 -2.93 -15.71
N SER A 145 2.35 -3.24 -15.41
CA SER A 145 3.48 -3.24 -16.35
C SER A 145 3.62 -1.90 -17.11
N GLY A 146 3.28 -0.79 -16.48
CA GLY A 146 3.34 0.57 -17.05
C GLY A 146 2.23 0.90 -18.05
N SER A 147 1.21 0.07 -18.19
CA SER A 147 0.14 0.27 -19.20
C SER A 147 -0.89 1.30 -18.75
N SER A 148 -0.93 2.44 -19.44
CA SER A 148 -1.95 3.48 -19.24
C SER A 148 -3.36 2.98 -19.56
N ARG A 149 -3.51 2.06 -20.53
CA ARG A 149 -4.81 1.48 -20.90
C ARG A 149 -5.49 0.77 -19.72
N TYR A 150 -4.72 0.00 -18.92
CA TYR A 150 -5.28 -0.68 -17.76
C TYR A 150 -5.59 0.32 -16.65
N LEU A 151 -4.74 1.32 -16.48
CA LEU A 151 -5.00 2.39 -15.52
C LEU A 151 -6.25 3.21 -15.88
N ASP A 152 -6.49 3.50 -17.17
CA ASP A 152 -7.70 4.19 -17.63
C ASP A 152 -8.98 3.46 -17.19
N SER A 153 -8.99 2.12 -17.24
CA SER A 153 -10.14 1.34 -16.77
C SER A 153 -10.45 1.60 -15.29
N VAL A 154 -9.42 1.72 -14.45
CA VAL A 154 -9.55 2.04 -13.01
C VAL A 154 -10.00 3.48 -12.82
N LEU A 155 -9.37 4.43 -13.52
CA LEU A 155 -9.65 5.86 -13.38
C LEU A 155 -11.07 6.23 -13.84
N GLN A 156 -11.58 5.59 -14.90
CA GLN A 156 -12.97 5.77 -15.36
C GLN A 156 -14.01 5.33 -14.32
N ALA A 157 -13.65 4.52 -13.34
CA ALA A 157 -14.51 4.18 -12.21
C ALA A 157 -14.52 5.25 -11.11
N ALA A 158 -13.74 6.35 -11.28
CA ALA A 158 -13.67 7.53 -10.45
C ALA A 158 -13.28 7.27 -8.97
N PRO A 159 -12.13 6.64 -8.68
CA PRO A 159 -11.57 6.65 -7.34
C PRO A 159 -11.25 8.09 -6.91
N ASP A 160 -11.20 8.38 -5.61
CA ASP A 160 -10.81 9.72 -5.11
C ASP A 160 -9.30 9.88 -5.01
N VAL A 161 -8.57 8.78 -4.76
CA VAL A 161 -7.10 8.76 -4.67
C VAL A 161 -6.55 7.59 -5.45
N LEU A 162 -5.59 7.88 -6.33
CA LEU A 162 -4.76 6.87 -6.98
C LEU A 162 -3.46 6.70 -6.20
N ALA A 163 -3.30 5.56 -5.56
CA ALA A 163 -2.06 5.19 -4.88
C ALA A 163 -1.32 4.10 -5.65
N HIS A 164 0.00 4.23 -5.72
CA HIS A 164 0.92 3.19 -6.15
C HIS A 164 2.26 3.37 -5.45
N ASN A 165 2.75 2.31 -4.79
CA ASN A 165 3.97 2.40 -4.01
C ASN A 165 5.22 2.20 -4.89
N VAL A 166 6.21 3.08 -4.74
CA VAL A 166 7.55 2.85 -5.28
C VAL A 166 8.37 1.89 -4.42
N GLU A 167 7.96 1.68 -3.17
CA GLU A 167 8.47 0.73 -2.17
C GLU A 167 9.86 1.06 -1.64
N THR A 168 10.85 1.31 -2.50
CA THR A 168 12.24 1.61 -2.14
C THR A 168 12.93 2.41 -3.26
N VAL A 169 14.21 2.77 -3.06
CA VAL A 169 15.03 3.46 -4.06
C VAL A 169 15.37 2.54 -5.24
N PRO A 170 15.58 3.09 -6.46
CA PRO A 170 15.77 2.28 -7.66
C PRO A 170 16.94 1.29 -7.57
N ALA A 171 18.03 1.65 -6.90
CA ALA A 171 19.20 0.78 -6.74
C ALA A 171 18.88 -0.54 -6.01
N LEU A 172 17.86 -0.56 -5.16
CA LEU A 172 17.48 -1.73 -4.37
C LEU A 172 16.41 -2.62 -5.05
N TYR A 173 15.87 -2.24 -6.20
CA TYR A 173 14.86 -3.05 -6.91
C TYR A 173 15.31 -4.48 -7.19
N PRO A 174 16.56 -4.74 -7.67
CA PRO A 174 17.05 -6.11 -7.83
C PRO A 174 17.13 -6.89 -6.52
N ALA A 175 17.59 -6.25 -5.44
CA ALA A 175 17.73 -6.89 -4.12
C ALA A 175 16.38 -7.33 -3.54
N VAL A 176 15.31 -6.58 -3.80
CA VAL A 176 13.95 -6.90 -3.37
C VAL A 176 13.14 -7.71 -4.40
N ASN A 177 13.81 -8.26 -5.42
CA ASN A 177 13.20 -9.05 -6.48
C ASN A 177 12.04 -8.35 -7.20
N ARG A 178 12.15 -7.04 -7.43
CA ARG A 178 11.24 -6.36 -8.34
C ARG A 178 11.75 -6.49 -9.77
N GLN A 179 10.82 -6.80 -10.69
CA GLN A 179 11.14 -7.05 -12.10
C GLN A 179 11.89 -5.88 -12.74
N ALA A 180 12.68 -6.18 -13.76
CA ALA A 180 13.33 -5.16 -14.57
C ALA A 180 12.29 -4.20 -15.15
N GLY A 181 12.55 -2.91 -15.05
CA GLY A 181 11.62 -1.86 -15.48
C GLY A 181 10.52 -1.50 -14.47
N ALA A 182 10.33 -2.26 -13.38
CA ALA A 182 9.25 -2.00 -12.42
C ALA A 182 9.33 -0.60 -11.78
N TYR A 183 10.53 -0.05 -11.55
CA TYR A 183 10.67 1.33 -11.09
C TYR A 183 10.09 2.33 -12.08
N ARG A 184 10.45 2.19 -13.36
CA ARG A 184 9.91 3.04 -14.43
C ARG A 184 8.40 2.90 -14.56
N HIS A 185 7.87 1.67 -14.49
CA HIS A 185 6.42 1.43 -14.50
C HIS A 185 5.73 2.12 -13.33
N SER A 186 6.31 2.06 -12.13
CA SER A 186 5.77 2.75 -10.95
C SER A 186 5.67 4.26 -11.17
N LEU A 187 6.70 4.88 -11.72
CA LEU A 187 6.68 6.31 -12.04
C LEU A 187 5.65 6.63 -13.13
N GLN A 188 5.55 5.79 -14.17
CA GLN A 188 4.58 5.97 -15.26
C GLN A 188 3.12 5.96 -14.76
N ILE A 189 2.76 5.06 -13.85
CA ILE A 189 1.43 4.97 -13.25
C ILE A 189 1.10 6.26 -12.48
N LEU A 190 2.02 6.73 -11.65
CA LEU A 190 1.84 7.94 -10.83
C LEU A 190 1.75 9.19 -11.72
N GLU A 191 2.69 9.35 -12.65
CA GLU A 191 2.73 10.49 -13.57
C GLU A 191 1.47 10.56 -14.44
N TYR A 192 1.04 9.40 -14.99
CA TYR A 192 -0.16 9.34 -15.82
C TYR A 192 -1.41 9.72 -15.03
N GLY A 193 -1.58 9.17 -13.82
CA GLY A 193 -2.69 9.53 -12.94
C GLY A 193 -2.71 11.03 -12.63
N LYS A 194 -1.55 11.60 -12.35
CA LYS A 194 -1.43 13.05 -12.09
C LYS A 194 -1.78 13.90 -13.32
N LYS A 195 -1.27 13.54 -14.50
CA LYS A 195 -1.61 14.21 -15.77
C LYS A 195 -3.11 14.16 -16.10
N LYS A 196 -3.80 13.12 -15.62
CA LYS A 196 -5.27 12.98 -15.76
C LYS A 196 -6.06 13.70 -14.67
N GLY A 197 -5.40 14.41 -13.74
CA GLY A 197 -6.03 15.22 -12.70
C GLY A 197 -6.36 14.50 -11.40
N TRP A 198 -5.90 13.25 -11.20
CA TRP A 198 -6.12 12.53 -9.96
C TRP A 198 -5.17 12.98 -8.85
N LEU A 199 -5.67 12.92 -7.61
CA LEU A 199 -4.82 13.00 -6.42
C LEU A 199 -3.98 11.72 -6.35
N THR A 200 -2.65 11.88 -6.37
CA THR A 200 -1.72 10.75 -6.43
C THR A 200 -0.98 10.55 -5.13
N LYS A 201 -0.79 9.28 -4.75
CA LYS A 201 -0.12 8.89 -3.50
C LYS A 201 0.89 7.79 -3.74
N THR A 202 2.03 7.87 -3.05
CA THR A 202 3.04 6.80 -3.07
C THR A 202 3.57 6.49 -1.68
N GLY A 203 4.10 5.28 -1.52
CA GLY A 203 4.72 4.81 -0.29
C GLY A 203 6.16 4.38 -0.51
N LEU A 204 6.99 4.67 0.49
CA LEU A 204 8.39 4.30 0.59
C LEU A 204 8.64 3.57 1.90
N MET A 205 9.32 2.44 1.84
CA MET A 205 9.85 1.73 3.02
C MET A 205 11.34 2.00 3.17
N LEU A 206 11.77 2.30 4.39
CA LEU A 206 13.18 2.53 4.75
C LEU A 206 13.71 1.40 5.63
N GLY A 207 15.01 1.16 5.50
CA GLY A 207 15.72 0.11 6.23
C GLY A 207 16.08 -1.11 5.37
N LEU A 208 16.02 -0.96 4.05
CA LEU A 208 16.40 -1.98 3.07
C LEU A 208 17.87 -1.84 2.60
N GLY A 209 18.53 -0.72 2.95
CA GLY A 209 19.93 -0.43 2.59
C GLY A 209 20.12 0.86 1.77
N GLU A 210 19.06 1.63 1.61
CA GLU A 210 19.09 2.94 0.94
C GLU A 210 19.98 3.95 1.66
N THR A 211 20.60 4.84 0.90
CA THR A 211 21.39 5.96 1.40
C THR A 211 20.56 7.24 1.51
N PRO A 212 20.94 8.23 2.35
CA PRO A 212 20.28 9.53 2.42
C PRO A 212 20.23 10.26 1.07
N THR A 213 21.26 10.13 0.26
CA THR A 213 21.33 10.74 -1.08
C THR A 213 20.28 10.13 -2.01
N GLU A 214 20.19 8.81 -2.07
CA GLU A 214 19.18 8.11 -2.90
C GLU A 214 17.74 8.43 -2.47
N ILE A 215 17.49 8.60 -1.17
CA ILE A 215 16.18 9.04 -0.64
C ILE A 215 15.85 10.44 -1.16
N GLY A 216 16.80 11.38 -1.09
CA GLY A 216 16.62 12.75 -1.59
C GLY A 216 16.39 12.81 -3.10
N GLU A 217 17.16 12.04 -3.88
CA GLU A 217 16.97 11.91 -5.33
C GLU A 217 15.58 11.37 -5.67
N LEU A 218 15.13 10.34 -4.95
CA LEU A 218 13.77 9.78 -5.13
C LEU A 218 12.70 10.82 -4.83
N PHE A 219 12.82 11.62 -3.76
CA PHE A 219 11.87 12.70 -3.46
C PHE A 219 11.80 13.72 -4.61
N GLY A 220 12.96 14.12 -5.15
CA GLY A 220 13.04 15.00 -6.31
C GLY A 220 12.32 14.43 -7.53
N VAL A 221 12.56 13.14 -7.86
CA VAL A 221 11.88 12.46 -8.97
C VAL A 221 10.37 12.38 -8.75
N LEU A 222 9.92 11.96 -7.57
CA LEU A 222 8.48 11.86 -7.25
C LEU A 222 7.78 13.22 -7.37
N LYS A 223 8.44 14.29 -6.90
CA LYS A 223 7.87 15.63 -7.04
C LYS A 223 7.86 16.12 -8.48
N SER A 224 8.90 15.83 -9.26
CA SER A 224 8.96 16.25 -10.67
C SER A 224 7.85 15.65 -11.53
N ILE A 225 7.37 14.45 -11.21
CA ILE A 225 6.21 13.82 -11.86
C ILE A 225 4.86 14.20 -11.23
N GLY A 226 4.88 15.09 -10.21
CA GLY A 226 3.70 15.69 -9.61
C GLY A 226 3.01 14.89 -8.53
N VAL A 227 3.66 13.92 -7.88
CA VAL A 227 3.07 13.18 -6.76
C VAL A 227 2.65 14.13 -5.65
N ASP A 228 1.42 13.95 -5.14
CA ASP A 228 0.82 14.80 -4.12
C ASP A 228 1.13 14.34 -2.70
N ILE A 229 0.98 13.04 -2.44
CA ILE A 229 1.06 12.46 -1.09
C ILE A 229 2.19 11.43 -1.02
N LEU A 230 3.04 11.57 0.00
CA LEU A 230 4.14 10.66 0.29
C LEU A 230 3.99 10.03 1.68
N THR A 231 4.05 8.71 1.76
CA THR A 231 4.14 7.98 3.03
C THR A 231 5.51 7.32 3.17
N ILE A 232 6.13 7.45 4.36
CA ILE A 232 7.46 6.92 4.65
C ILE A 232 7.38 6.07 5.91
N GLY A 233 7.62 4.77 5.79
CA GLY A 233 7.54 3.81 6.88
C GLY A 233 8.79 2.96 7.06
N GLN A 234 8.95 2.33 8.23
CA GLN A 234 10.03 1.37 8.47
C GLN A 234 9.71 0.04 7.79
N TYR A 235 10.64 -0.50 7.03
CA TYR A 235 10.61 -1.89 6.62
C TYR A 235 10.75 -2.80 7.86
N LEU A 236 9.80 -3.69 8.02
CA LEU A 236 9.84 -4.73 9.05
C LEU A 236 9.84 -6.08 8.34
N GLN A 237 10.91 -6.83 8.47
CA GLN A 237 11.03 -8.15 7.84
C GLN A 237 9.88 -9.07 8.29
N PRO A 238 8.95 -9.43 7.39
CA PRO A 238 7.78 -10.20 7.81
C PRO A 238 8.08 -11.69 8.01
N ASP A 239 9.06 -12.20 7.28
CA ASP A 239 9.50 -13.60 7.32
C ASP A 239 11.01 -13.73 7.06
N LYS A 240 11.61 -14.84 7.47
CA LYS A 240 13.04 -15.11 7.30
C LYS A 240 13.47 -15.23 5.84
N SER A 241 12.56 -15.55 4.93
CA SER A 241 12.79 -15.62 3.49
C SER A 241 12.85 -14.23 2.83
N CYS A 242 12.30 -13.21 3.50
CA CYS A 242 12.35 -11.83 3.03
C CYS A 242 13.72 -11.18 3.27
N VAL A 243 14.01 -10.10 2.56
CA VAL A 243 15.25 -9.32 2.71
C VAL A 243 15.43 -8.93 4.19
N PRO A 244 16.63 -9.12 4.78
CA PRO A 244 16.89 -8.69 6.15
C PRO A 244 16.81 -7.18 6.29
N VAL A 245 16.48 -6.70 7.50
CA VAL A 245 16.51 -5.26 7.79
C VAL A 245 17.95 -4.78 7.84
N GLY A 246 18.30 -3.81 7.01
CA GLY A 246 19.62 -3.18 7.00
C GLY A 246 19.80 -2.11 8.08
N LYS A 247 18.69 -1.41 8.44
CA LYS A 247 18.69 -0.37 9.48
C LYS A 247 17.30 -0.21 10.08
N TYR A 248 17.23 0.04 11.39
CA TYR A 248 16.03 0.55 12.06
C TYR A 248 16.19 2.05 12.28
N TYR A 249 15.40 2.85 11.58
CA TYR A 249 15.35 4.30 11.76
C TYR A 249 14.59 4.64 13.03
N THR A 250 15.14 5.57 13.80
CA THR A 250 14.50 6.08 15.02
C THR A 250 13.29 6.98 14.69
N PRO A 251 12.38 7.19 15.64
CA PRO A 251 11.28 8.17 15.47
C PRO A 251 11.80 9.58 15.11
N ASN A 252 12.94 10.01 15.68
CA ASN A 252 13.55 11.30 15.38
C ASN A 252 14.08 11.37 13.93
N GLU A 253 14.66 10.29 13.40
CA GLU A 253 15.07 10.23 11.99
C GLU A 253 13.86 10.30 11.06
N PHE A 254 12.73 9.63 11.39
CA PHE A 254 11.49 9.78 10.63
C PHE A 254 10.93 11.19 10.68
N ALA A 255 10.99 11.87 11.82
CA ALA A 255 10.60 13.28 11.95
C ALA A 255 11.49 14.19 11.09
N ALA A 256 12.81 13.96 11.08
CA ALA A 256 13.75 14.68 10.23
C ALA A 256 13.47 14.44 8.74
N LEU A 257 13.17 13.20 8.36
CA LEU A 257 12.78 12.84 6.99
C LEU A 257 11.47 13.51 6.56
N LYS A 258 10.46 13.60 7.46
CA LYS A 258 9.23 14.34 7.20
C LYS A 258 9.52 15.81 6.89
N LYS A 259 10.35 16.45 7.73
CA LYS A 259 10.79 17.84 7.53
C LYS A 259 11.59 17.99 6.23
N TYR A 260 12.48 17.06 5.92
CA TYR A 260 13.23 17.08 4.66
C TYR A 260 12.31 16.92 3.45
N ALA A 261 11.41 15.93 3.47
CA ALA A 261 10.43 15.73 2.38
C ALA A 261 9.53 16.97 2.18
N SER A 262 9.19 17.71 3.25
CA SER A 262 8.37 18.93 3.13
C SER A 262 9.03 20.03 2.30
N THR A 263 10.36 20.06 2.23
CA THR A 263 11.10 21.03 1.40
C THR A 263 10.90 20.81 -0.10
N PHE A 264 10.45 19.63 -0.52
CA PHE A 264 10.13 19.34 -1.93
C PHE A 264 8.73 19.79 -2.33
N GLY A 265 7.85 20.13 -1.38
CA GLY A 265 6.52 20.66 -1.64
C GLY A 265 5.45 19.60 -1.95
N PHE A 266 5.52 18.41 -1.38
CA PHE A 266 4.39 17.46 -1.38
C PHE A 266 3.21 18.08 -0.62
N SER A 267 1.99 17.82 -1.10
CA SER A 267 0.75 18.32 -0.47
C SER A 267 0.45 17.61 0.86
N GLY A 268 0.84 16.35 0.99
CA GLY A 268 0.68 15.56 2.20
C GLY A 268 1.88 14.63 2.45
N ILE A 269 2.35 14.59 3.69
CA ILE A 269 3.45 13.71 4.07
C ILE A 269 3.13 13.03 5.40
N GLU A 270 3.19 11.71 5.42
CA GLU A 270 3.18 10.94 6.66
C GLU A 270 4.48 10.12 6.77
N SER A 271 5.15 10.23 7.93
CA SER A 271 6.46 9.60 8.13
C SER A 271 6.59 9.11 9.57
N GLY A 272 6.91 7.84 9.75
CA GLY A 272 7.08 7.25 11.06
C GLY A 272 7.34 5.75 11.02
N PRO A 273 7.82 5.15 12.11
CA PRO A 273 8.18 3.73 12.14
C PRO A 273 7.03 2.78 11.78
N PHE A 274 5.82 3.14 12.12
CA PHE A 274 4.61 2.35 11.88
C PHE A 274 3.79 2.82 10.67
N VAL A 275 4.21 3.89 9.98
CA VAL A 275 3.50 4.37 8.80
C VAL A 275 3.48 3.28 7.72
N ARG A 276 2.31 3.12 7.11
CA ARG A 276 2.02 2.27 5.95
C ARG A 276 1.21 3.10 4.95
N SER A 277 1.12 2.67 3.71
CA SER A 277 0.40 3.42 2.66
C SER A 277 -1.03 3.78 3.05
N SER A 278 -1.73 2.89 3.75
CA SER A 278 -3.13 3.10 4.16
C SER A 278 -3.29 3.58 5.62
N TYR A 279 -2.18 3.78 6.36
CA TYR A 279 -2.25 4.24 7.74
C TYR A 279 -2.67 5.72 7.78
N HIS A 280 -3.72 6.02 8.55
CA HIS A 280 -4.33 7.35 8.66
C HIS A 280 -4.71 7.97 7.29
N ALA A 281 -5.09 7.13 6.30
CA ALA A 281 -5.32 7.57 4.92
C ALA A 281 -6.43 8.63 4.83
N GLU A 282 -7.53 8.47 5.57
CA GLU A 282 -8.63 9.44 5.59
C GLU A 282 -8.21 10.80 6.14
N GLN A 283 -7.44 10.81 7.25
CA GLN A 283 -6.96 12.04 7.86
C GLN A 283 -6.01 12.78 6.90
N LEU A 284 -5.12 12.04 6.26
CA LEU A 284 -4.17 12.58 5.30
C LEU A 284 -4.89 13.12 4.05
N PHE A 285 -5.90 12.40 3.55
CA PHE A 285 -6.75 12.88 2.44
C PHE A 285 -7.44 14.20 2.81
N LYS A 286 -8.11 14.27 3.97
CA LYS A 286 -8.79 15.48 4.44
C LYS A 286 -7.85 16.67 4.58
N ALA A 287 -6.61 16.44 5.05
CA ALA A 287 -5.61 17.50 5.19
C ALA A 287 -5.09 18.05 3.85
N VAL A 288 -5.24 17.29 2.75
CA VAL A 288 -4.76 17.70 1.42
C VAL A 288 -5.85 18.36 0.58
N VAL A 289 -7.13 17.97 0.78
CA VAL A 289 -8.23 18.48 -0.07
C VAL A 289 -9.03 19.62 0.55
N ASN A 290 -8.85 19.88 1.87
CA ASN A 290 -9.42 21.04 2.59
C ASN A 290 -8.41 22.18 2.67
#